data_c0fcee953646d18ecc8c8f9661ba185d
#
_entry.id   c0fcee953646d18ecc8c8f9661ba185d
#
_cell.length_a   1.000
_cell.length_b   1.000
_cell.length_c   1.000
_cell.angle_alpha   90.00
_cell.angle_beta   90.00
_cell.angle_gamma   90.00
#
_symmetry.space_group_name_H-M   'P 1'
#
loop_
_entity.id
_entity.type
_entity.pdbx_description
1 polymer ?
#
loop_
_entity_poly.entity_id
_entity_poly.type
_entity_poly.pdbx_seq_one_letter_code
_entity_poly.pdbx_strand_id
1 'polypeptide(L)'
;MKSTLRRLLPLCTIVCVFSAGYCFAQIDKGTIAGTVKDAQGAVVPGANVTVTRTDTGQSRSLVTDKSGAYSAELLTAGTYSIAVEASGFTKSELSGVQVAVNQVIRVDIELKVGSASQTVEVSAAPPNFVYRNIIAGHH
;
A
#
# COMPACT_ATOMS: atom_id res chain seq x y z
N MET A 1 -30.20 -47.59 38.90
CA MET A 1 -29.09 -46.69 38.59
C MET A 1 -28.70 -46.61 37.11
N LYS A 2 -29.55 -46.99 36.15
CA LYS A 2 -29.23 -47.00 34.71
C LYS A 2 -29.98 -45.91 33.89
N SER A 3 -30.83 -45.10 34.51
CA SER A 3 -31.67 -44.15 33.82
C SER A 3 -31.17 -42.67 33.86
N THR A 4 -30.23 -42.36 34.76
CA THR A 4 -29.69 -41.00 34.91
C THR A 4 -28.55 -40.72 33.92
N LEU A 5 -27.85 -41.75 33.44
CA LEU A 5 -26.74 -41.59 32.49
C LEU A 5 -27.21 -41.27 31.06
N ARG A 6 -28.43 -41.65 30.69
CA ARG A 6 -28.99 -41.40 29.35
C ARG A 6 -29.48 -39.95 29.15
N ARG A 7 -29.72 -39.23 30.23
CA ARG A 7 -30.21 -37.82 30.15
C ARG A 7 -29.10 -36.76 30.11
N LEU A 8 -27.86 -37.14 30.40
CA LEU A 8 -26.70 -36.22 30.36
C LEU A 8 -26.00 -36.21 28.98
N LEU A 9 -26.25 -37.23 28.14
CA LEU A 9 -25.63 -37.32 26.79
C LEU A 9 -26.06 -36.16 25.84
N PRO A 10 -27.33 -35.70 25.79
CA PRO A 10 -27.72 -34.63 24.87
C PRO A 10 -27.23 -33.24 25.33
N LEU A 11 -26.89 -33.04 26.62
CA LEU A 11 -26.39 -31.77 27.09
C LEU A 11 -24.92 -31.53 26.70
N CYS A 12 -24.13 -32.58 26.63
CA CYS A 12 -22.71 -32.51 26.24
C CYS A 12 -22.55 -32.24 24.76
N THR A 13 -23.46 -32.74 23.90
CA THR A 13 -23.44 -32.50 22.45
C THR A 13 -23.83 -31.07 22.09
N ILE A 14 -24.68 -30.40 22.85
CA ILE A 14 -25.10 -29.00 22.60
C ILE A 14 -23.95 -28.03 22.94
N VAL A 15 -23.16 -28.33 23.96
CA VAL A 15 -22.01 -27.47 24.34
C VAL A 15 -20.87 -27.54 23.31
N CYS A 16 -20.69 -28.69 22.65
CA CYS A 16 -19.64 -28.85 21.63
C CYS A 16 -19.94 -28.12 20.30
N VAL A 17 -21.20 -27.86 19.99
CA VAL A 17 -21.61 -27.17 18.75
C VAL A 17 -21.44 -25.65 18.86
N PHE A 18 -21.41 -25.10 20.10
CA PHE A 18 -21.28 -23.65 20.33
C PHE A 18 -19.84 -23.14 20.35
N SER A 19 -18.83 -24.02 20.42
CA SER A 19 -17.41 -23.62 20.46
C SER A 19 -16.72 -23.55 19.09
N ALA A 20 -17.43 -23.77 17.98
CA ALA A 20 -16.87 -23.86 16.63
C ALA A 20 -16.98 -22.53 15.83
N GLY A 21 -16.96 -21.37 16.45
CA GLY A 21 -17.38 -20.17 15.76
C GLY A 21 -16.47 -18.94 15.79
N TYR A 22 -15.27 -18.98 16.33
CA TYR A 22 -14.40 -17.78 16.32
C TYR A 22 -13.11 -17.99 15.52
N CYS A 23 -13.26 -18.31 14.23
CA CYS A 23 -12.15 -18.15 13.30
C CYS A 23 -12.05 -16.66 12.95
N PHE A 24 -11.28 -15.89 13.73
CA PHE A 24 -10.90 -14.55 13.32
C PHE A 24 -10.04 -14.68 12.08
N ALA A 25 -10.59 -14.35 10.93
CA ALA A 25 -9.82 -14.18 9.71
C ALA A 25 -8.83 -13.04 9.98
N GLN A 26 -7.56 -13.37 10.17
CA GLN A 26 -6.48 -12.40 10.25
C GLN A 26 -6.39 -11.72 8.88
N ILE A 27 -6.62 -10.42 8.85
CA ILE A 27 -6.48 -9.63 7.62
C ILE A 27 -4.99 -9.37 7.45
N ASP A 28 -4.33 -10.26 6.72
CA ASP A 28 -2.90 -10.16 6.38
C ASP A 28 -2.67 -9.11 5.29
N LYS A 29 -3.00 -7.86 5.59
CA LYS A 29 -2.93 -6.73 4.67
C LYS A 29 -2.08 -5.60 5.22
N GLY A 30 -1.38 -4.89 4.33
CA GLY A 30 -0.68 -3.66 4.62
C GLY A 30 -1.32 -2.46 3.94
N THR A 31 -0.76 -1.29 4.17
CA THR A 31 -1.23 -0.02 3.62
C THR A 31 -0.03 0.78 3.12
N ILE A 32 -0.17 1.40 1.95
CA ILE A 32 0.72 2.46 1.46
C ILE A 32 -0.05 3.77 1.55
N ALA A 33 0.47 4.75 2.27
CA ALA A 33 -0.11 6.07 2.38
C ALA A 33 0.97 7.14 2.16
N GLY A 34 0.60 8.33 1.73
CA GLY A 34 1.55 9.41 1.53
C GLY A 34 0.90 10.67 1.01
N THR A 35 1.74 11.64 0.66
CA THR A 35 1.33 12.93 0.13
C THR A 35 2.07 13.21 -1.17
N VAL A 36 1.36 13.74 -2.16
CA VAL A 36 1.94 14.20 -3.42
C VAL A 36 2.12 15.71 -3.34
N LYS A 37 3.34 16.17 -3.61
CA LYS A 37 3.74 17.60 -3.57
C LYS A 37 4.46 17.95 -4.86
N ASP A 38 4.50 19.24 -5.16
CA ASP A 38 5.37 19.79 -6.21
C ASP A 38 6.77 20.12 -5.68
N ALA A 39 7.65 20.54 -6.57
CA ALA A 39 9.03 20.94 -6.22
C ALA A 39 9.13 22.14 -5.28
N GLN A 40 8.06 22.93 -5.10
CA GLN A 40 7.96 24.04 -4.17
C GLN A 40 7.39 23.61 -2.81
N GLY A 41 7.01 22.34 -2.67
CA GLY A 41 6.41 21.79 -1.45
C GLY A 41 4.89 21.99 -1.35
N ALA A 42 4.25 22.52 -2.38
CA ALA A 42 2.79 22.64 -2.43
C ALA A 42 2.15 21.27 -2.72
N VAL A 43 1.05 20.99 -2.04
CA VAL A 43 0.31 19.74 -2.26
C VAL A 43 -0.35 19.72 -3.63
N VAL A 44 -0.42 18.56 -4.25
CA VAL A 44 -1.04 18.35 -5.57
C VAL A 44 -2.33 17.54 -5.42
N PRO A 45 -3.49 18.18 -5.33
CA PRO A 45 -4.77 17.49 -5.28
C PRO A 45 -5.16 16.99 -6.67
N GLY A 46 -5.97 15.93 -6.72
CA GLY A 46 -6.46 15.37 -7.97
C GLY A 46 -5.41 14.63 -8.80
N ALA A 47 -4.24 14.34 -8.26
CA ALA A 47 -3.24 13.51 -8.91
C ALA A 47 -3.70 12.03 -8.94
N ASN A 48 -3.49 11.37 -10.07
CA ASN A 48 -3.77 9.95 -10.20
C ASN A 48 -2.57 9.14 -9.71
N VAL A 49 -2.77 8.34 -8.67
CA VAL A 49 -1.76 7.47 -8.07
C VAL A 49 -2.11 6.02 -8.41
N THR A 50 -1.25 5.35 -9.16
CA THR A 50 -1.40 3.94 -9.50
C THR A 50 -0.40 3.11 -8.72
N VAL A 51 -0.90 2.22 -7.88
CA VAL A 51 -0.10 1.27 -7.08
C VAL A 51 -0.19 -0.09 -7.75
N THR A 52 0.95 -0.60 -8.21
CA THR A 52 1.03 -1.88 -8.95
C THR A 52 1.90 -2.87 -8.20
N ARG A 53 1.39 -4.06 -7.98
CA ARG A 53 2.15 -5.17 -7.40
C ARG A 53 3.04 -5.77 -8.49
N THR A 54 4.36 -5.80 -8.27
CA THR A 54 5.34 -6.11 -9.32
C THR A 54 5.37 -7.59 -9.72
N ASP A 55 5.01 -8.50 -8.82
CA ASP A 55 5.01 -9.95 -9.09
C ASP A 55 3.76 -10.44 -9.83
N THR A 56 2.61 -9.79 -9.63
CA THR A 56 1.34 -10.20 -10.24
C THR A 56 0.82 -9.24 -11.31
N GLY A 57 1.34 -8.01 -11.37
CA GLY A 57 0.83 -6.95 -12.23
C GLY A 57 -0.51 -6.36 -11.78
N GLN A 58 -1.03 -6.77 -10.62
CA GLN A 58 -2.26 -6.18 -10.07
C GLN A 58 -2.04 -4.71 -9.76
N SER A 59 -2.90 -3.86 -10.31
CA SER A 59 -2.85 -2.42 -10.10
C SER A 59 -4.12 -1.89 -9.46
N ARG A 60 -3.97 -0.80 -8.70
CA ARG A 60 -5.05 -0.03 -8.12
C ARG A 60 -4.78 1.46 -8.35
N SER A 61 -5.75 2.16 -8.91
CA SER A 61 -5.69 3.60 -9.11
C SER A 61 -6.46 4.33 -8.02
N LEU A 62 -5.86 5.41 -7.52
CA LEU A 62 -6.37 6.29 -6.48
C LEU A 62 -6.22 7.73 -6.96
N VAL A 63 -6.97 8.63 -6.36
CA VAL A 63 -6.83 10.07 -6.61
C VAL A 63 -6.48 10.77 -5.31
N THR A 64 -5.52 11.69 -5.34
CA THR A 64 -5.16 12.48 -4.16
C THR A 64 -6.31 13.41 -3.77
N ASP A 65 -6.52 13.57 -2.48
CA ASP A 65 -7.53 14.44 -1.90
C ASP A 65 -7.10 15.93 -1.95
N LYS A 66 -7.89 16.81 -1.35
CA LYS A 66 -7.63 18.25 -1.30
C LYS A 66 -6.31 18.64 -0.59
N SER A 67 -5.80 17.74 0.26
CA SER A 67 -4.52 17.90 0.96
C SER A 67 -3.36 17.21 0.21
N GLY A 68 -3.60 16.69 -0.99
CA GLY A 68 -2.63 15.92 -1.76
C GLY A 68 -2.35 14.53 -1.19
N ALA A 69 -3.12 14.07 -0.22
CA ALA A 69 -2.93 12.78 0.43
C ALA A 69 -3.58 11.64 -0.36
N TYR A 70 -2.98 10.45 -0.28
CA TYR A 70 -3.53 9.20 -0.82
C TYR A 70 -3.32 8.06 0.17
N SER A 71 -4.19 7.05 0.11
CA SER A 71 -4.09 5.83 0.91
C SER A 71 -4.53 4.61 0.11
N ALA A 72 -3.62 3.70 -0.12
CA ALA A 72 -3.89 2.38 -0.71
C ALA A 72 -3.92 1.33 0.41
N GLU A 73 -5.12 1.02 0.85
CA GLU A 73 -5.36 0.08 1.95
C GLU A 73 -5.56 -1.35 1.44
N LEU A 74 -5.51 -2.31 2.35
CA LEU A 74 -5.78 -3.73 2.07
C LEU A 74 -4.86 -4.32 0.99
N LEU A 75 -3.61 -3.90 0.96
CA LEU A 75 -2.60 -4.45 0.07
C LEU A 75 -2.05 -5.77 0.63
N THR A 76 -1.96 -6.78 -0.20
CA THR A 76 -1.31 -8.05 0.17
C THR A 76 0.20 -7.80 0.31
N ALA A 77 0.87 -8.48 1.24
CA ALA A 77 2.32 -8.39 1.37
C ALA A 77 3.03 -8.70 0.05
N GLY A 78 4.02 -7.90 -0.29
CA GLY A 78 4.76 -8.01 -1.55
C GLY A 78 5.47 -6.72 -1.93
N THR A 79 6.05 -6.70 -3.12
CA THR A 79 6.74 -5.53 -3.68
C THR A 79 5.83 -4.78 -4.64
N TYR A 80 5.82 -3.46 -4.51
CA TYR A 80 4.96 -2.57 -5.29
C TYR A 80 5.75 -1.50 -6.02
N SER A 81 5.23 -1.03 -7.14
CA SER A 81 5.59 0.24 -7.78
C SER A 81 4.45 1.23 -7.64
N ILE A 82 4.78 2.50 -7.54
CA ILE A 82 3.83 3.60 -7.43
C ILE A 82 4.10 4.57 -8.56
N ALA A 83 3.13 4.77 -9.43
CA ALA A 83 3.19 5.77 -10.49
C ALA A 83 2.22 6.91 -10.18
N VAL A 84 2.66 8.16 -10.33
CA VAL A 84 1.84 9.34 -10.09
C VAL A 84 1.82 10.21 -11.32
N GLU A 85 0.61 10.57 -11.74
CA GLU A 85 0.34 11.43 -12.89
C GLU A 85 -0.59 12.57 -12.47
N ALA A 86 -0.22 13.79 -12.84
CA ALA A 86 -1.06 14.97 -12.63
C ALA A 86 -0.93 15.92 -13.83
N SER A 87 -2.01 16.64 -14.12
CA SER A 87 -2.01 17.61 -15.23
C SER A 87 -0.98 18.72 -15.00
N GLY A 88 -0.11 18.95 -15.97
CA GLY A 88 0.97 19.95 -15.88
C GLY A 88 2.23 19.46 -15.18
N PHE A 89 2.29 18.19 -14.79
CA PHE A 89 3.45 17.59 -14.13
C PHE A 89 4.02 16.43 -14.93
N THR A 90 5.31 16.20 -14.77
CA THR A 90 5.95 15.00 -15.28
C THR A 90 5.51 13.78 -14.47
N LYS A 91 5.21 12.67 -15.16
CA LYS A 91 4.93 11.38 -14.50
C LYS A 91 6.11 10.99 -13.60
N SER A 92 5.81 10.63 -12.38
CA SER A 92 6.80 10.10 -11.41
C SER A 92 6.49 8.63 -11.13
N GLU A 93 7.53 7.79 -11.08
CA GLU A 93 7.40 6.38 -10.76
C GLU A 93 8.43 5.99 -9.71
N LEU A 94 7.98 5.30 -8.66
CA LEU A 94 8.80 4.76 -7.59
C LEU A 94 8.61 3.25 -7.56
N SER A 95 9.69 2.48 -7.68
CA SER A 95 9.67 1.02 -7.64
C SER A 95 10.30 0.48 -6.35
N GLY A 96 10.02 -0.79 -6.03
CA GLY A 96 10.66 -1.49 -4.91
C GLY A 96 10.08 -1.17 -3.53
N VAL A 97 8.85 -0.68 -3.44
CA VAL A 97 8.16 -0.45 -2.17
C VAL A 97 7.71 -1.79 -1.59
N GLN A 98 8.31 -2.22 -0.49
CA GLN A 98 7.96 -3.47 0.17
C GLN A 98 6.86 -3.27 1.20
N VAL A 99 5.75 -3.96 1.00
CA VAL A 99 4.60 -3.96 1.92
C VAL A 99 4.61 -5.25 2.73
N ALA A 100 4.65 -5.13 4.05
CA ALA A 100 4.48 -6.24 4.98
C ALA A 100 3.10 -6.24 5.62
N VAL A 101 2.75 -7.36 6.22
CA VAL A 101 1.48 -7.55 6.95
C VAL A 101 1.39 -6.58 8.12
N ASN A 102 0.22 -5.98 8.32
CA ASN A 102 -0.06 -5.02 9.41
C ASN A 102 0.88 -3.80 9.44
N GLN A 103 1.48 -3.47 8.32
CA GLN A 103 2.37 -2.32 8.19
C GLN A 103 1.70 -1.19 7.40
N VAL A 104 1.88 0.05 7.88
CA VAL A 104 1.60 1.26 7.13
C VAL A 104 2.92 1.87 6.67
N ILE A 105 3.14 1.89 5.36
CA ILE A 105 4.33 2.47 4.74
C ILE A 105 3.98 3.86 4.25
N ARG A 106 4.76 4.85 4.68
CA ARG A 106 4.60 6.23 4.21
C ARG A 106 5.52 6.48 3.03
N VAL A 107 4.93 6.91 1.91
CA VAL A 107 5.64 7.26 0.68
C VAL A 107 5.14 8.62 0.22
N ASP A 108 5.94 9.65 0.45
CA ASP A 108 5.68 11.01 -0.05
C ASP A 108 6.37 11.17 -1.41
N ILE A 109 5.66 11.71 -2.40
CA ILE A 109 6.13 11.80 -3.79
C ILE A 109 6.17 13.26 -4.22
N GLU A 110 7.31 13.65 -4.80
CA GLU A 110 7.50 14.98 -5.38
C GLU A 110 7.34 14.92 -6.89
N LEU A 111 6.46 15.77 -7.44
CA LEU A 111 6.25 15.95 -8.87
C LEU A 111 6.99 17.16 -9.40
N LYS A 112 7.61 17.02 -10.56
CA LYS A 112 8.25 18.12 -11.29
C LYS A 112 7.29 18.69 -12.32
N VAL A 113 7.22 20.01 -12.42
CA VAL A 113 6.48 20.69 -13.49
C VAL A 113 7.17 20.42 -14.83
N GLY A 114 6.43 20.02 -15.83
CA GLY A 114 6.97 19.78 -17.16
C GLY A 114 5.99 19.07 -18.08
N SER A 115 6.10 19.39 -19.36
CA SER A 115 5.45 18.65 -20.45
C SER A 115 6.44 17.61 -20.96
N ALA A 116 6.31 16.37 -20.59
CA ALA A 116 6.76 15.12 -21.19
C ALA A 116 7.29 14.13 -20.18
N SER A 117 6.90 12.89 -20.34
CA SER A 117 7.26 11.75 -19.53
C SER A 117 8.77 11.55 -19.43
N GLN A 118 9.33 11.81 -18.25
CA GLN A 118 10.59 11.21 -17.85
C GLN A 118 10.29 10.20 -16.76
N THR A 119 10.53 8.94 -17.03
CA THR A 119 10.49 7.87 -16.05
C THR A 119 11.73 8.02 -15.19
N VAL A 120 11.56 8.49 -13.95
CA VAL A 120 12.63 8.45 -12.95
C VAL A 120 12.48 7.14 -12.18
N GLU A 121 13.30 6.18 -12.52
CA GLU A 121 13.40 4.95 -11.76
C GLU A 121 14.18 5.25 -10.47
N VAL A 122 13.45 5.45 -9.37
CA VAL A 122 14.07 5.57 -8.05
C VAL A 122 14.01 4.19 -7.39
N SER A 123 15.14 3.50 -7.39
CA SER A 123 15.30 2.29 -6.60
C SER A 123 15.20 2.66 -5.12
N ALA A 124 14.24 2.09 -4.41
CA ALA A 124 14.11 2.26 -2.97
C ALA A 124 15.29 1.58 -2.26
N ALA A 125 16.32 2.36 -1.95
CA ALA A 125 17.40 1.93 -1.07
C ALA A 125 16.96 2.05 0.41
N PRO A 126 17.46 1.18 1.31
CA PRO A 126 17.12 1.25 2.73
C PRO A 126 17.58 2.59 3.36
N PRO A 127 17.09 2.97 4.55
CA PRO A 127 17.03 4.36 5.07
C PRO A 127 18.38 5.05 5.37
N ASN A 128 19.50 4.66 4.75
CA ASN A 128 20.83 5.22 5.04
C ASN A 128 21.58 5.75 3.81
N PHE A 129 20.90 6.10 2.70
CA PHE A 129 21.63 6.61 1.54
C PHE A 129 21.48 8.13 1.36
N VAL A 130 22.63 8.79 1.46
CA VAL A 130 22.85 10.19 1.09
C VAL A 130 22.75 10.32 -0.43
N TYR A 131 21.85 11.18 -0.91
CA TYR A 131 21.72 11.52 -2.33
C TYR A 131 23.01 12.13 -2.84
N ARG A 132 23.73 11.43 -3.72
CA ARG A 132 24.82 12.02 -4.50
C ARG A 132 24.26 12.41 -5.87
N ASN A 133 24.11 13.72 -6.09
CA ASN A 133 23.77 14.30 -7.39
C ASN A 133 24.84 13.92 -8.41
N ILE A 134 24.51 13.05 -9.37
CA ILE A 134 25.34 12.84 -10.54
C ILE A 134 24.78 13.73 -11.65
N ILE A 135 25.37 14.90 -11.80
CA ILE A 135 25.21 15.74 -12.98
C ILE A 135 26.07 15.12 -14.08
N ALA A 136 25.47 14.38 -14.98
CA ALA A 136 26.13 13.96 -16.21
C ALA A 136 26.07 15.15 -17.20
N GLY A 137 27.15 15.88 -17.32
CA GLY A 137 27.36 16.84 -18.39
C GLY A 137 27.52 16.09 -19.72
N HIS A 138 26.80 16.51 -20.72
CA HIS A 138 27.07 16.12 -22.10
C HIS A 138 27.64 17.32 -22.86
N HIS A 139 28.82 17.10 -23.38
CA HIS A 139 29.38 17.86 -24.52
C HIS A 139 28.71 17.41 -25.79
#